data_20c1dccbcd2684eee4f5578b31bb3b8d
#
_entry.id   20c1dccbcd2684eee4f5578b31bb3b8d
#
_cell.length_a   1.000
_cell.length_b   1.000
_cell.length_c   1.000
_cell.angle_alpha   90.00
_cell.angle_beta   90.00
_cell.angle_gamma   90.00
#
_symmetry.space_group_name_H-M   'P 1'
#
loop_
_entity.id
_entity.type
_entity.pdbx_description
1 polymer ?
#
loop_
_entity_poly.entity_id
_entity_poly.type
_entity_poly.pdbx_seq_one_letter_code
_entity_poly.pdbx_strand_id
1 'polypeptide(L)'
;MAVTAAIHPGEHLAEILEELGISQYRLAKAIGVPPIRINEIVHCRRSVTADTALRIGQALGMTPEFWLNLQRMYDLDLARASIDTSAIESLVEVASL
;
A
#
# COMPACT_ATOMS: atom_id res chain seq x y z
N MET A 1 -0.09 19.75 14.43
CA MET A 1 0.35 19.35 13.10
C MET A 1 0.29 17.85 12.96
N ALA A 2 -0.44 17.39 11.97
CA ALA A 2 -0.52 15.96 11.73
C ALA A 2 0.70 15.53 10.92
N VAL A 3 1.47 14.60 11.48
CA VAL A 3 2.58 13.99 10.77
C VAL A 3 2.16 12.58 10.45
N THR A 4 2.06 12.29 9.16
CA THR A 4 1.74 10.93 8.77
C THR A 4 2.99 10.06 8.91
N ALA A 5 2.83 8.96 9.64
CA ALA A 5 3.89 7.97 9.79
C ALA A 5 3.72 6.81 8.81
N ALA A 6 2.69 6.87 7.97
CA ALA A 6 2.41 5.78 7.05
C ALA A 6 3.46 5.72 5.95
N ILE A 7 3.87 4.51 5.66
CA ILE A 7 4.82 4.22 4.61
C ILE A 7 4.06 3.57 3.47
N HIS A 8 4.20 4.11 2.26
CA HIS A 8 3.56 3.54 1.09
C HIS A 8 4.08 2.12 0.83
N PRO A 9 3.21 1.17 0.44
CA PRO A 9 3.67 -0.20 0.15
C PRO A 9 4.82 -0.27 -0.86
N GLY A 10 4.92 0.72 -1.74
CA GLY A 10 6.00 0.79 -2.72
C GLY A 10 7.38 0.87 -2.10
N GLU A 11 7.51 1.50 -0.94
CA GLU A 11 8.79 1.56 -0.23
C GLU A 11 9.19 0.18 0.30
N HIS A 12 8.21 -0.57 0.82
CA HIS A 12 8.46 -1.95 1.24
C HIS A 12 8.83 -2.83 0.05
N LEU A 13 8.14 -2.66 -1.08
CA LEU A 13 8.45 -3.43 -2.28
C LEU A 13 9.87 -3.14 -2.76
N ALA A 14 10.28 -1.87 -2.78
CA ALA A 14 11.63 -1.50 -3.19
C ALA A 14 12.68 -2.18 -2.32
N GLU A 15 12.50 -2.17 -1.01
CA GLU A 15 13.43 -2.81 -0.07
C GLU A 15 13.50 -4.32 -0.28
N ILE A 16 12.35 -4.97 -0.44
CA ILE A 16 12.29 -6.43 -0.65
C ILE A 16 13.01 -6.82 -1.93
N LEU A 17 12.77 -6.07 -3.01
CA LEU A 17 13.42 -6.35 -4.28
C LEU A 17 14.94 -6.17 -4.18
N GLU A 18 15.38 -5.14 -3.46
CA GLU A 18 16.81 -4.92 -3.25
C GLU A 18 17.43 -6.05 -2.45
N GLU A 19 16.79 -6.47 -1.36
CA GLU A 19 17.28 -7.56 -0.53
C GLU A 19 17.37 -8.89 -1.30
N LEU A 20 16.39 -9.14 -2.17
CA LEU A 20 16.35 -10.37 -2.95
C LEU A 20 17.20 -10.31 -4.22
N GLY A 21 17.70 -9.13 -4.57
CA GLY A 21 18.46 -8.95 -5.81
C GLY A 21 17.59 -9.10 -7.06
N ILE A 22 16.30 -8.77 -6.96
CA ILE A 22 15.35 -8.87 -8.07
C ILE A 22 15.08 -7.49 -8.62
N SER A 23 15.20 -7.34 -9.94
CA SER A 23 14.89 -6.06 -10.59
C SER A 23 13.39 -5.86 -10.72
N GLN A 24 12.97 -4.60 -10.86
CA GLN A 24 11.56 -4.27 -11.13
C GLN A 24 11.08 -4.95 -12.42
N TYR A 25 11.92 -4.95 -13.43
CA TYR A 25 11.59 -5.60 -14.72
C TYR A 25 11.36 -7.09 -14.53
N ARG A 26 12.23 -7.75 -13.76
CA ARG A 26 12.12 -9.18 -13.52
C ARG A 26 10.81 -9.51 -12.79
N LEU A 27 10.46 -8.72 -11.79
CA LEU A 27 9.19 -8.91 -11.06
C LEU A 27 8.00 -8.71 -11.99
N ALA A 28 8.00 -7.61 -12.75
CA ALA A 28 6.90 -7.30 -13.66
C ALA A 28 6.67 -8.44 -14.65
N LYS A 29 7.76 -8.97 -15.19
CA LYS A 29 7.68 -10.08 -16.15
C LYS A 29 7.14 -11.34 -15.47
N ALA A 30 7.60 -11.63 -14.27
CA ALA A 30 7.17 -12.83 -13.53
C ALA A 30 5.67 -12.80 -13.22
N ILE A 31 5.13 -11.62 -12.90
CA ILE A 31 3.72 -11.50 -12.51
C ILE A 31 2.81 -11.09 -13.67
N GLY A 32 3.37 -10.88 -14.85
CA GLY A 32 2.56 -10.61 -16.05
C GLY A 32 1.96 -9.22 -16.10
N VAL A 33 2.68 -8.21 -15.63
CA VAL A 33 2.22 -6.81 -15.70
C VAL A 33 3.26 -5.97 -16.43
N PRO A 34 2.85 -4.81 -16.98
CA PRO A 34 3.82 -3.91 -17.61
C PRO A 34 4.83 -3.40 -16.56
N PRO A 35 6.11 -3.28 -16.92
CA PRO A 35 7.13 -2.77 -16.00
C PRO A 35 6.80 -1.41 -15.40
N ILE A 36 6.10 -0.55 -16.13
CA ILE A 36 5.70 0.76 -15.64
C ILE A 36 4.82 0.66 -14.38
N ARG A 37 4.01 -0.39 -14.26
CA ARG A 37 3.16 -0.58 -13.08
C ARG A 37 4.01 -0.76 -11.84
N ILE A 38 5.05 -1.60 -11.90
CA ILE A 38 5.94 -1.82 -10.76
C ILE A 38 6.73 -0.55 -10.44
N ASN A 39 7.21 0.14 -11.47
CA ASN A 39 7.93 1.40 -11.28
C ASN A 39 7.08 2.44 -10.57
N GLU A 40 5.83 2.58 -10.98
CA GLU A 40 4.90 3.53 -10.34
C GLU A 40 4.61 3.18 -8.90
N ILE A 41 4.47 1.88 -8.59
CA ILE A 41 4.25 1.45 -7.20
C ILE A 41 5.49 1.76 -6.35
N VAL A 42 6.67 1.40 -6.83
CA VAL A 42 7.93 1.62 -6.12
C VAL A 42 8.17 3.10 -5.84
N HIS A 43 7.72 3.97 -6.73
CA HIS A 43 7.82 5.42 -6.55
C HIS A 43 6.61 6.05 -5.87
N CYS A 44 5.75 5.23 -5.27
CA CYS A 44 4.59 5.68 -4.48
C CYS A 44 3.56 6.45 -5.29
N ARG A 45 3.50 6.22 -6.60
CA ARG A 45 2.56 6.91 -7.51
C ARG A 45 1.36 6.05 -7.87
N ARG A 46 1.34 4.80 -7.46
CA ARG A 46 0.25 3.87 -7.76
C ARG A 46 -0.02 3.02 -6.54
N SER A 47 -1.30 2.88 -6.22
CA SER A 47 -1.74 2.02 -5.13
C SER A 47 -1.61 0.55 -5.49
N VAL A 48 -1.42 -0.28 -4.47
CA VAL A 48 -1.49 -1.72 -4.63
C VAL A 48 -2.94 -2.14 -4.54
N THR A 49 -3.48 -2.64 -5.65
CA THR A 49 -4.84 -3.17 -5.72
C THR A 49 -4.86 -4.64 -5.34
N ALA A 50 -6.06 -5.20 -5.17
CA ALA A 50 -6.20 -6.63 -4.89
C ALA A 50 -5.55 -7.50 -5.97
N ASP A 51 -5.73 -7.14 -7.24
CA ASP A 51 -5.09 -7.84 -8.36
C ASP A 51 -3.57 -7.85 -8.20
N THR A 52 -2.98 -6.69 -7.99
CA THR A 52 -1.53 -6.56 -7.84
C THR A 52 -1.04 -7.29 -6.59
N ALA A 53 -1.79 -7.19 -5.48
CA ALA A 53 -1.41 -7.86 -4.23
C ALA A 53 -1.37 -9.38 -4.39
N LEU A 54 -2.34 -9.94 -5.10
CA LEU A 54 -2.36 -11.38 -5.39
C LEU A 54 -1.13 -11.79 -6.20
N ARG A 55 -0.81 -11.02 -7.23
CA ARG A 55 0.32 -11.31 -8.11
C ARG A 55 1.67 -11.19 -7.41
N ILE A 56 1.87 -10.10 -6.68
CA ILE A 56 3.12 -9.89 -5.94
C ILE A 56 3.27 -10.93 -4.84
N GLY A 57 2.18 -11.23 -4.13
CA GLY A 57 2.20 -12.22 -3.08
C GLY A 57 2.61 -13.58 -3.59
N GLN A 58 2.08 -13.99 -4.74
CA GLN A 58 2.43 -15.27 -5.34
C GLN A 58 3.91 -15.31 -5.74
N ALA A 59 4.40 -14.25 -6.33
CA ALA A 59 5.80 -14.22 -6.81
C ALA A 59 6.82 -14.15 -5.68
N LEU A 60 6.50 -13.45 -4.60
CA LEU A 60 7.44 -13.21 -3.50
C LEU A 60 7.17 -14.08 -2.28
N GLY A 61 6.20 -14.98 -2.34
CA GLY A 61 5.90 -15.88 -1.23
C GLY A 61 5.29 -15.17 -0.02
N MET A 62 4.48 -14.14 -0.26
CA MET A 62 3.84 -13.34 0.78
C MET A 62 2.33 -13.36 0.59
N THR A 63 1.58 -13.11 1.66
CA THR A 63 0.13 -13.04 1.53
C THR A 63 -0.30 -11.75 0.86
N PRO A 64 -1.37 -11.76 0.05
CA PRO A 64 -1.89 -10.52 -0.52
C PRO A 64 -2.39 -9.56 0.55
N GLU A 65 -2.87 -10.08 1.68
CA GLU A 65 -3.32 -9.28 2.81
C GLU A 65 -2.22 -8.39 3.36
N PHE A 66 -0.98 -8.85 3.37
CA PHE A 66 0.15 -8.04 3.80
C PHE A 66 0.20 -6.72 3.00
N TRP A 67 0.12 -6.83 1.68
CA TRP A 67 0.20 -5.66 0.79
C TRP A 67 -1.02 -4.76 0.91
N LEU A 68 -2.21 -5.36 1.01
CA LEU A 68 -3.45 -4.58 1.13
C LEU A 68 -3.55 -3.90 2.48
N ASN A 69 -3.05 -4.52 3.55
CA ASN A 69 -3.02 -3.87 4.86
C ASN A 69 -2.10 -2.66 4.88
N LEU A 70 -0.94 -2.76 4.24
CA LEU A 70 -0.04 -1.61 4.11
C LEU A 70 -0.70 -0.47 3.34
N GLN A 71 -1.37 -0.79 2.24
CA GLN A 71 -2.06 0.22 1.44
C GLN A 71 -3.18 0.89 2.23
N ARG A 72 -3.98 0.10 2.94
CA ARG A 72 -5.08 0.62 3.74
C ARG A 72 -4.58 1.55 4.84
N MET A 73 -3.53 1.16 5.54
CA MET A 73 -2.96 1.99 6.61
C MET A 73 -2.44 3.31 6.05
N TYR A 74 -1.77 3.26 4.92
CA TYR A 74 -1.28 4.46 4.24
C TYR A 74 -2.43 5.38 3.85
N ASP A 75 -3.45 4.84 3.20
CA ASP A 75 -4.61 5.63 2.74
C ASP A 75 -5.35 6.25 3.91
N LEU A 76 -5.54 5.51 5.00
CA LEU A 76 -6.22 6.03 6.20
C LEU A 76 -5.42 7.15 6.86
N ASP A 77 -4.12 7.00 6.95
CA ASP A 77 -3.28 8.03 7.56
C ASP A 77 -3.30 9.33 6.74
N LEU A 78 -3.26 9.21 5.42
CA LEU A 78 -3.38 10.39 4.56
C LEU A 78 -4.75 11.07 4.75
N ALA A 79 -5.81 10.27 4.79
CA ALA A 79 -7.16 10.80 4.96
C ALA A 79 -7.30 11.47 6.33
N ARG A 80 -6.78 10.86 7.39
CA ARG A 80 -6.83 11.43 8.73
C ARG A 80 -6.08 12.76 8.82
N ALA A 81 -5.02 12.89 8.05
CA ALA A 81 -4.24 14.14 8.03
C ALA A 81 -4.94 15.25 7.26
N SER A 82 -5.83 14.92 6.34
CA SER A 82 -6.46 15.89 5.44
C SER A 82 -7.93 16.16 5.73
N ILE A 83 -8.62 15.29 6.45
CA ILE A 83 -10.06 15.39 6.71
C ILE A 83 -10.30 15.62 8.19
N ASP A 84 -10.98 16.72 8.50
CA ASP A 84 -11.37 17.01 9.88
C ASP A 84 -12.72 16.35 10.16
N THR A 85 -12.70 15.24 10.89
CA THR A 85 -13.91 14.52 11.22
C THR A 85 -14.60 15.09 12.47
N SER A 86 -13.97 16.01 13.17
CA SER A 86 -14.57 16.59 14.39
C SER A 86 -15.83 17.38 14.10
N ALA A 87 -15.98 17.87 12.86
CA ALA A 87 -17.16 18.62 12.43
C ALA A 87 -18.31 17.71 11.99
N ILE A 88 -18.09 16.41 11.92
CA ILE A 88 -19.11 15.46 11.47
C ILE A 88 -20.03 15.12 12.65
N GLU A 89 -21.32 15.32 12.46
CA GLU A 89 -22.31 15.01 13.48
C GLU A 89 -22.43 13.50 13.66
N SER A 90 -22.37 13.06 14.93
CA SER A 90 -22.65 11.66 15.22
C SER A 90 -24.16 11.43 15.21
N LEU A 91 -24.62 10.53 14.37
CA LEU A 91 -26.05 10.21 14.27
C LEU A 91 -26.46 9.06 15.16
N VAL A 92 -25.52 8.48 15.90
CA VAL A 92 -25.78 7.40 16.83
C VAL A 92 -25.18 7.75 18.18
N GLU A 93 -25.83 7.25 19.25
CA GLU A 93 -25.26 7.39 20.58
C GLU A 93 -24.21 6.30 20.75
N VAL A 94 -22.97 6.74 20.99
CA VAL A 94 -21.87 5.82 21.18
C VAL A 94 -21.69 5.61 22.67
N ALA A 95 -21.87 4.36 23.11
CA ALA A 95 -21.62 4.03 24.50
C ALA A 95 -20.15 4.25 24.83
N SER A 96 -19.91 4.90 25.95
CA SER A 96 -18.55 5.09 26.43
C SER A 96 -18.00 3.74 26.89
N LEU A 97 -16.86 3.39 26.40
CA LEU A 97 -16.18 2.15 26.76
C LEU A 97 -15.07 2.41 27.77
#